data_b86e316e138658bbf23698e139eeedb5
#
_entry.id   b86e316e138658bbf23698e139eeedb5
#
_cell.length_a   1.000
_cell.length_b   1.000
_cell.length_c   1.000
_cell.angle_alpha   90.00
_cell.angle_beta   90.00
_cell.angle_gamma   90.00
#
_symmetry.space_group_name_H-M   'P 1'
#
loop_
_entity.id
_entity.type
_entity.pdbx_description
1 polymer ?
#
loop_
_entity_poly.entity_id
_entity_poly.type
_entity_poly.pdbx_seq_one_letter_code
_entity_poly.pdbx_strand_id
1 'polypeptide(L)'
;MPEVIIGQGVDAESMLPETIDMLYSNGVIQQAVITSWNLENLNVNEPGTYTVRGTAEGLDEGFQCQITVKEIANVQDVNVTTITGVEPSLPRFVTIEYADETVGAAVAEWDEIPEDLYAQAGAFDVTGSIGPDLNVTAHVTVKEVQSVEEISVDTLLGQMPSLPSSVEVTFTEDTTEEMGVSWQISQEDVESAGVTNIVGRLMGSLET
;
A
#
# COMPACT_ATOMS: atom_id res chain seq x y z
N MET A 1 4.71 6.30 -27.09
CA MET A 1 5.90 6.25 -26.24
C MET A 1 5.38 6.34 -24.81
N PRO A 2 5.71 5.43 -23.92
CA PRO A 2 5.29 5.54 -22.53
C PRO A 2 5.82 6.83 -21.90
N GLU A 3 5.01 7.43 -21.04
CA GLU A 3 5.34 8.65 -20.29
C GLU A 3 5.17 8.37 -18.80
N VAL A 4 6.16 8.80 -18.01
CA VAL A 4 6.17 8.68 -16.55
C VAL A 4 6.42 10.07 -15.97
N ILE A 5 5.65 10.44 -14.96
CA ILE A 5 5.83 11.69 -14.22
C ILE A 5 6.38 11.33 -12.84
N ILE A 6 7.48 11.98 -12.46
CA ILE A 6 8.11 11.81 -11.14
C ILE A 6 8.34 13.18 -10.49
N GLY A 7 8.41 13.20 -9.17
CA GLY A 7 8.78 14.39 -8.43
C GLY A 7 10.29 14.63 -8.45
N GLN A 8 10.69 15.88 -8.38
CA GLN A 8 12.09 16.26 -8.24
C GLN A 8 12.69 15.65 -6.97
N GLY A 9 13.83 14.98 -7.10
CA GLY A 9 14.52 14.32 -6.00
C GLY A 9 13.94 12.97 -5.57
N VAL A 10 12.83 12.51 -6.17
CA VAL A 10 12.26 11.18 -5.91
C VAL A 10 13.13 10.10 -6.53
N ASP A 11 13.22 8.94 -5.89
CA ASP A 11 13.88 7.78 -6.49
C ASP A 11 13.16 7.33 -7.76
N ALA A 12 13.82 7.50 -8.91
CA ALA A 12 13.22 7.20 -10.20
C ALA A 12 13.01 5.70 -10.42
N GLU A 13 13.89 4.84 -9.91
CA GLU A 13 13.81 3.40 -10.15
C GLU A 13 12.54 2.82 -9.53
N SER A 14 12.15 3.30 -8.35
CA SER A 14 10.95 2.87 -7.64
C SER A 14 9.64 3.24 -8.35
N MET A 15 9.68 4.27 -9.23
CA MET A 15 8.52 4.81 -9.94
C MET A 15 8.38 4.29 -11.37
N LEU A 16 9.40 3.61 -11.89
CA LEU A 16 9.37 3.09 -13.26
C LEU A 16 8.54 1.80 -13.36
N PRO A 17 7.82 1.61 -14.47
CA PRO A 17 7.03 0.41 -14.68
C PRO A 17 7.92 -0.85 -14.80
N GLU A 18 7.44 -1.96 -14.29
CA GLU A 18 8.09 -3.28 -14.41
C GLU A 18 7.70 -4.00 -15.71
N THR A 19 6.61 -3.57 -16.35
CA THR A 19 6.09 -4.19 -17.58
C THR A 19 5.73 -3.13 -18.62
N ILE A 20 5.71 -3.55 -19.89
CA ILE A 20 5.28 -2.73 -21.04
C ILE A 20 4.33 -3.54 -21.93
N ASP A 21 3.31 -2.87 -22.47
CA ASP A 21 2.42 -3.45 -23.47
C ASP A 21 3.08 -3.43 -24.84
N MET A 22 3.24 -4.58 -25.46
CA MET A 22 3.77 -4.74 -26.81
C MET A 22 2.66 -5.10 -27.79
N LEU A 23 2.52 -4.31 -28.86
CA LEU A 23 1.62 -4.60 -29.96
C LEU A 23 2.35 -5.39 -31.04
N TYR A 24 1.93 -6.63 -31.26
CA TYR A 24 2.45 -7.50 -32.32
C TYR A 24 1.81 -7.20 -33.67
N SER A 25 2.49 -7.59 -34.75
CA SER A 25 2.03 -7.38 -36.14
C SER A 25 0.69 -8.06 -36.46
N ASN A 26 0.28 -9.05 -35.68
CA ASN A 26 -1.02 -9.72 -35.78
C ASN A 26 -2.16 -8.98 -35.03
N GLY A 27 -1.87 -7.81 -34.43
CA GLY A 27 -2.81 -7.01 -33.66
C GLY A 27 -3.02 -7.46 -32.21
N VAL A 28 -2.28 -8.46 -31.73
CA VAL A 28 -2.32 -8.91 -30.34
C VAL A 28 -1.46 -8.00 -29.46
N ILE A 29 -2.00 -7.60 -28.30
CA ILE A 29 -1.25 -6.89 -27.26
C ILE A 29 -0.86 -7.92 -26.21
N GLN A 30 0.43 -7.97 -25.84
CA GLN A 30 0.96 -8.78 -24.73
C GLN A 30 1.82 -7.92 -23.84
N GLN A 31 1.75 -8.17 -22.54
CA GLN A 31 2.64 -7.57 -21.55
C GLN A 31 4.00 -8.27 -21.59
N ALA A 32 5.07 -7.48 -21.62
CA ALA A 32 6.44 -7.95 -21.51
C ALA A 32 7.08 -7.37 -20.25
N VAL A 33 7.91 -8.16 -19.59
CA VAL A 33 8.69 -7.73 -18.42
C VAL A 33 9.83 -6.84 -18.88
N ILE A 34 9.98 -5.68 -18.25
CA ILE A 34 11.10 -4.79 -18.48
C ILE A 34 12.31 -5.36 -17.73
N THR A 35 13.41 -5.57 -18.44
CA THR A 35 14.59 -6.22 -17.89
C THR A 35 15.64 -5.24 -17.38
N SER A 36 15.68 -4.03 -17.95
CA SER A 36 16.54 -2.96 -17.44
C SER A 36 16.11 -1.58 -17.94
N TRP A 37 16.54 -0.55 -17.21
CA TRP A 37 16.47 0.85 -17.58
C TRP A 37 17.86 1.47 -17.67
N ASN A 38 18.12 2.28 -18.69
CA ASN A 38 19.29 3.14 -18.77
C ASN A 38 18.87 4.57 -18.40
N LEU A 39 19.27 5.02 -17.21
CA LEU A 39 18.92 6.30 -16.62
C LEU A 39 20.07 7.33 -16.68
N GLU A 40 21.14 7.07 -17.43
CA GLU A 40 22.33 7.97 -17.50
C GLU A 40 21.98 9.41 -17.92
N ASN A 41 20.92 9.59 -18.71
CA ASN A 41 20.47 10.91 -19.17
C ASN A 41 19.39 11.54 -18.29
N LEU A 42 18.99 10.89 -17.20
CA LEU A 42 17.99 11.39 -16.26
C LEU A 42 18.66 12.18 -15.14
N ASN A 43 18.23 13.44 -14.98
CA ASN A 43 18.59 14.23 -13.81
C ASN A 43 17.32 14.46 -12.97
N VAL A 44 17.16 13.66 -11.92
CA VAL A 44 15.99 13.76 -11.02
C VAL A 44 15.99 15.04 -10.18
N ASN A 45 17.14 15.75 -10.07
CA ASN A 45 17.26 16.97 -9.29
C ASN A 45 16.94 18.24 -10.08
N GLU A 46 16.61 18.13 -11.37
CA GLU A 46 16.27 19.26 -12.22
C GLU A 46 14.95 19.02 -12.94
N PRO A 47 13.93 19.89 -12.74
CA PRO A 47 12.67 19.77 -13.45
C PRO A 47 12.87 19.85 -14.97
N GLY A 48 12.20 18.95 -15.70
CA GLY A 48 12.34 18.88 -17.14
C GLY A 48 11.83 17.56 -17.71
N THR A 49 11.97 17.40 -19.02
CA THR A 49 11.56 16.18 -19.70
C THR A 49 12.80 15.47 -20.27
N TYR A 50 12.96 14.22 -19.89
CA TYR A 50 14.10 13.37 -20.22
C TYR A 50 13.65 12.17 -21.04
N THR A 51 14.47 11.73 -21.98
CA THR A 51 14.24 10.49 -22.73
C THR A 51 15.22 9.43 -22.25
N VAL A 52 14.70 8.34 -21.72
CA VAL A 52 15.46 7.19 -21.27
C VAL A 52 15.19 5.98 -22.15
N ARG A 53 16.03 4.95 -22.02
CA ARG A 53 15.85 3.68 -22.74
C ARG A 53 15.59 2.55 -21.78
N GLY A 54 14.62 1.70 -22.13
CA GLY A 54 14.35 0.44 -21.47
C GLY A 54 14.61 -0.74 -22.40
N THR A 55 14.90 -1.90 -21.83
CA THR A 55 14.89 -3.20 -22.51
C THR A 55 13.79 -4.07 -21.90
N ALA A 56 13.15 -4.89 -22.72
CA ALA A 56 12.09 -5.78 -22.30
C ALA A 56 12.25 -7.16 -22.95
N GLU A 57 11.70 -8.18 -22.34
CA GLU A 57 11.69 -9.53 -22.90
C GLU A 57 11.03 -9.55 -24.29
N GLY A 58 11.72 -10.16 -25.26
CA GLY A 58 11.24 -10.25 -26.64
C GLY A 58 11.38 -8.96 -27.46
N LEU A 59 12.10 -7.95 -26.99
CA LEU A 59 12.36 -6.70 -27.70
C LEU A 59 13.88 -6.47 -27.84
N ASP A 60 14.46 -6.87 -28.98
CA ASP A 60 15.91 -6.85 -29.19
C ASP A 60 16.51 -5.42 -29.24
N GLU A 61 15.75 -4.44 -29.74
CA GLU A 61 16.25 -3.06 -29.91
C GLU A 61 15.96 -2.14 -28.71
N GLY A 62 15.21 -2.64 -27.72
CA GLY A 62 14.73 -1.83 -26.60
C GLY A 62 13.65 -0.81 -27.03
N PHE A 63 13.26 0.05 -26.09
CA PHE A 63 12.25 1.10 -26.31
C PHE A 63 12.66 2.40 -25.64
N GLN A 64 12.02 3.50 -26.04
CA GLN A 64 12.20 4.81 -25.38
C GLN A 64 11.01 5.10 -24.47
N CYS A 65 11.31 5.72 -23.33
CA CYS A 65 10.34 6.25 -22.38
C CYS A 65 10.63 7.71 -22.12
N GLN A 66 9.59 8.52 -22.02
CA GLN A 66 9.70 9.91 -21.63
C GLN A 66 9.44 10.04 -20.13
N ILE A 67 10.37 10.64 -19.39
CA ILE A 67 10.22 10.93 -17.97
C ILE A 67 10.14 12.44 -17.80
N THR A 68 9.05 12.90 -17.18
CA THR A 68 8.89 14.31 -16.83
C THR A 68 9.14 14.46 -15.33
N VAL A 69 10.21 15.17 -14.98
CA VAL A 69 10.53 15.55 -13.60
C VAL A 69 9.84 16.85 -13.28
N LYS A 70 8.97 16.86 -12.26
CA LYS A 70 8.26 18.04 -11.78
C LYS A 70 8.77 18.48 -10.42
N GLU A 71 8.81 19.80 -10.19
CA GLU A 71 9.12 20.37 -8.89
C GLU A 71 8.04 19.97 -7.88
N ILE A 72 8.44 19.46 -6.70
CA ILE A 72 7.55 19.13 -5.59
C ILE A 72 7.34 20.40 -4.75
N ALA A 73 6.07 20.78 -4.55
CA ALA A 73 5.67 21.85 -3.66
C ALA A 73 5.43 21.35 -2.24
N ASN A 74 4.85 20.15 -2.10
CA ASN A 74 4.52 19.56 -0.81
C ASN A 74 4.51 18.02 -0.87
N VAL A 75 4.86 17.37 0.24
CA VAL A 75 4.67 15.94 0.50
C VAL A 75 3.62 15.81 1.60
N GLN A 76 2.54 15.09 1.36
CA GLN A 76 1.47 14.94 2.33
C GLN A 76 1.85 13.87 3.36
N ASP A 77 1.77 14.26 4.64
CA ASP A 77 1.90 13.31 5.74
C ASP A 77 0.74 12.30 5.76
N VAL A 78 1.01 11.12 6.27
CA VAL A 78 0.07 10.01 6.32
C VAL A 78 -0.48 9.85 7.73
N ASN A 79 -1.79 9.64 7.87
CA ASN A 79 -2.40 9.29 9.15
C ASN A 79 -2.80 7.81 9.11
N VAL A 80 -2.33 7.03 10.08
CA VAL A 80 -2.61 5.59 10.20
C VAL A 80 -3.12 5.29 11.60
N THR A 81 -4.16 4.49 11.70
CA THR A 81 -4.66 4.01 12.97
C THR A 81 -4.48 2.48 13.04
N THR A 82 -3.96 1.99 14.14
CA THR A 82 -3.86 0.56 14.46
C THR A 82 -4.40 0.29 15.87
N ILE A 83 -4.39 -0.97 16.27
CA ILE A 83 -4.78 -1.40 17.63
C ILE A 83 -3.59 -1.93 18.40
N THR A 84 -3.68 -1.94 19.71
CA THR A 84 -2.62 -2.47 20.60
C THR A 84 -2.18 -3.88 20.20
N GLY A 85 -0.86 -4.07 20.06
CA GLY A 85 -0.23 -5.33 19.70
C GLY A 85 -0.33 -5.71 18.22
N VAL A 86 -0.82 -4.81 17.35
CA VAL A 86 -0.87 -5.02 15.90
C VAL A 86 0.00 -3.98 15.20
N GLU A 87 0.96 -4.48 14.41
CA GLU A 87 1.85 -3.62 13.62
C GLU A 87 1.04 -2.75 12.64
N PRO A 88 1.26 -1.41 12.62
CA PRO A 88 0.57 -0.54 11.68
C PRO A 88 0.99 -0.82 10.24
N SER A 89 0.02 -0.87 9.33
CA SER A 89 0.27 -1.02 7.89
C SER A 89 0.43 0.36 7.26
N LEU A 90 1.66 0.72 6.91
CA LEU A 90 1.95 1.99 6.25
C LEU A 90 1.77 1.87 4.73
N PRO A 91 1.23 2.89 4.04
CA PRO A 91 1.02 2.84 2.60
C PRO A 91 2.36 2.87 1.86
N ARG A 92 2.47 2.06 0.81
CA ARG A 92 3.64 2.07 -0.07
C ARG A 92 3.75 3.36 -0.89
N PHE A 93 2.61 3.96 -1.24
CA PHE A 93 2.55 5.19 -2.02
C PHE A 93 2.05 6.34 -1.16
N VAL A 94 2.74 7.46 -1.24
CA VAL A 94 2.36 8.71 -0.57
C VAL A 94 2.04 9.78 -1.60
N THR A 95 1.16 10.69 -1.24
CA THR A 95 0.71 11.76 -2.11
C THR A 95 1.72 12.90 -2.13
N ILE A 96 2.09 13.35 -3.32
CA ILE A 96 2.91 14.54 -3.53
C ILE A 96 2.14 15.58 -4.34
N GLU A 97 2.35 16.84 -4.04
CA GLU A 97 1.78 17.98 -4.73
C GLU A 97 2.89 18.69 -5.50
N TYR A 98 2.68 18.89 -6.79
CA TYR A 98 3.66 19.57 -7.64
C TYR A 98 3.45 21.10 -7.62
N ALA A 99 4.49 21.85 -8.02
CA ALA A 99 4.42 23.30 -8.11
C ALA A 99 3.39 23.83 -9.12
N ASP A 100 2.93 22.99 -10.05
CA ASP A 100 1.85 23.30 -10.99
C ASP A 100 0.44 22.93 -10.47
N GLU A 101 0.30 22.68 -9.15
CA GLU A 101 -0.93 22.30 -8.46
C GLU A 101 -1.49 20.92 -8.87
N THR A 102 -0.76 20.16 -9.68
CA THR A 102 -1.14 18.77 -9.98
C THR A 102 -0.65 17.84 -8.87
N VAL A 103 -1.36 16.71 -8.71
CA VAL A 103 -1.07 15.71 -7.67
C VAL A 103 -0.43 14.50 -8.31
N GLY A 104 0.53 13.92 -7.62
CA GLY A 104 1.20 12.67 -7.97
C GLY A 104 1.36 11.75 -6.77
N ALA A 105 2.12 10.70 -6.97
CA ALA A 105 2.48 9.78 -5.91
C ALA A 105 3.97 9.48 -5.95
N ALA A 106 4.54 9.14 -4.79
CA ALA A 106 5.89 8.63 -4.66
C ALA A 106 5.88 7.35 -3.83
N VAL A 107 6.82 6.45 -4.10
CA VAL A 107 7.03 5.27 -3.25
C VAL A 107 7.75 5.70 -1.99
N ALA A 108 7.21 5.34 -0.84
CA ALA A 108 7.85 5.59 0.45
C ALA A 108 8.51 4.32 0.97
N GLU A 109 9.74 4.46 1.42
CA GLU A 109 10.47 3.46 2.20
C GLU A 109 10.42 3.89 3.66
N TRP A 110 9.63 3.18 4.46
CA TRP A 110 9.40 3.49 5.86
C TRP A 110 10.47 2.88 6.76
N ASP A 111 10.83 3.60 7.82
CA ASP A 111 11.66 3.07 8.87
C ASP A 111 10.97 1.89 9.58
N GLU A 112 11.77 0.96 10.11
CA GLU A 112 11.28 -0.17 10.90
C GLU A 112 10.57 0.31 12.16
N ILE A 113 9.39 -0.25 12.46
CA ILE A 113 8.58 0.12 13.63
C ILE A 113 8.86 -0.88 14.77
N PRO A 114 9.53 -0.46 15.85
CA PRO A 114 9.74 -1.29 17.02
C PRO A 114 8.41 -1.72 17.66
N GLU A 115 8.32 -3.00 18.07
CA GLU A 115 7.10 -3.59 18.65
C GLU A 115 6.60 -2.86 19.90
N ASP A 116 7.49 -2.27 20.70
CA ASP A 116 7.15 -1.52 21.91
C ASP A 116 6.36 -0.23 21.62
N LEU A 117 6.46 0.33 20.41
CA LEU A 117 5.70 1.54 20.01
C LEU A 117 4.20 1.27 19.79
N TYR A 118 3.83 0.06 19.42
CA TYR A 118 2.41 -0.31 19.25
C TYR A 118 1.91 -1.34 20.27
N ALA A 119 2.72 -1.65 21.30
CA ALA A 119 2.32 -2.53 22.39
C ALA A 119 1.27 -1.92 23.33
N GLN A 120 1.13 -0.60 23.34
CA GLN A 120 0.19 0.14 24.19
C GLN A 120 -0.51 1.25 23.39
N ALA A 121 -1.70 1.65 23.85
CA ALA A 121 -2.41 2.79 23.26
C ALA A 121 -1.58 4.07 23.36
N GLY A 122 -1.59 4.88 22.30
CA GLY A 122 -0.82 6.11 22.20
C GLY A 122 -0.68 6.60 20.76
N ALA A 123 0.26 7.50 20.56
CA ALA A 123 0.60 7.99 19.21
C ALA A 123 2.12 8.12 19.08
N PHE A 124 2.61 7.88 17.87
CA PHE A 124 4.01 8.06 17.50
C PHE A 124 4.14 8.38 16.01
N ASP A 125 5.29 8.91 15.63
CA ASP A 125 5.59 9.24 14.25
C ASP A 125 6.59 8.23 13.68
N VAL A 126 6.39 7.87 12.39
CA VAL A 126 7.33 7.06 11.61
C VAL A 126 7.82 7.88 10.44
N THR A 127 9.13 7.93 10.24
CA THR A 127 9.72 8.59 9.08
C THR A 127 9.79 7.62 7.91
N GLY A 128 9.45 8.11 6.73
CA GLY A 128 9.68 7.42 5.46
C GLY A 128 10.52 8.27 4.53
N SER A 129 11.30 7.64 3.68
CA SER A 129 12.06 8.28 2.61
C SER A 129 11.37 8.09 1.28
N ILE A 130 11.25 9.15 0.48
CA ILE A 130 10.80 9.11 -0.91
C ILE A 130 11.89 9.48 -1.90
N GLY A 131 13.07 9.75 -1.39
CA GLY A 131 14.28 10.12 -2.14
C GLY A 131 15.41 10.52 -1.18
N PRO A 132 16.61 10.77 -1.67
CA PRO A 132 17.80 11.00 -0.83
C PRO A 132 17.66 12.12 0.21
N ASP A 133 16.91 13.17 -0.14
CA ASP A 133 16.72 14.37 0.70
C ASP A 133 15.24 14.68 0.96
N LEU A 134 14.34 13.74 0.64
CA LEU A 134 12.90 13.91 0.76
C LEU A 134 12.32 12.88 1.74
N ASN A 135 11.72 13.38 2.80
CA ASN A 135 11.07 12.56 3.82
C ASN A 135 9.56 12.84 3.86
N VAL A 136 8.85 11.85 4.39
CA VAL A 136 7.42 11.90 4.70
C VAL A 136 7.22 11.38 6.11
N THR A 137 6.21 11.86 6.81
CA THR A 137 5.88 11.39 8.15
C THR A 137 4.56 10.62 8.15
N ALA A 138 4.54 9.47 8.79
CA ALA A 138 3.31 8.78 9.15
C ALA A 138 3.00 9.04 10.63
N HIS A 139 1.88 9.67 10.91
CA HIS A 139 1.34 9.85 12.26
C HIS A 139 0.51 8.62 12.60
N VAL A 140 1.06 7.76 13.45
CA VAL A 140 0.41 6.51 13.85
C VAL A 140 -0.32 6.71 15.18
N THR A 141 -1.60 6.36 15.21
CA THR A 141 -2.42 6.30 16.43
C THR A 141 -2.69 4.84 16.75
N VAL A 142 -2.34 4.42 17.97
CA VAL A 142 -2.62 3.07 18.51
C VAL A 142 -3.82 3.15 19.45
N LYS A 143 -4.92 2.49 19.11
CA LYS A 143 -6.13 2.43 19.92
C LYS A 143 -6.19 1.15 20.75
N GLU A 144 -6.73 1.23 21.96
CA GLU A 144 -6.99 0.07 22.80
C GLU A 144 -8.44 -0.41 22.61
N VAL A 145 -8.58 -1.70 22.25
CA VAL A 145 -9.88 -2.34 22.08
C VAL A 145 -10.51 -2.60 23.42
N GLN A 146 -11.71 -2.08 23.65
CA GLN A 146 -12.55 -2.35 24.82
C GLN A 146 -13.41 -3.60 24.62
N SER A 147 -14.09 -3.69 23.48
CA SER A 147 -14.93 -4.84 23.12
C SER A 147 -15.09 -4.98 21.60
N VAL A 148 -15.40 -6.20 21.19
CA VAL A 148 -15.75 -6.53 19.80
C VAL A 148 -17.15 -7.09 19.79
N GLU A 149 -17.95 -6.74 18.78
CA GLU A 149 -19.29 -7.30 18.60
C GLU A 149 -19.23 -8.83 18.45
N GLU A 150 -20.09 -9.53 19.19
CA GLU A 150 -20.21 -10.98 19.08
C GLU A 150 -21.02 -11.38 17.84
N ILE A 151 -20.41 -12.16 16.96
CA ILE A 151 -21.03 -12.63 15.73
C ILE A 151 -21.57 -14.06 15.91
N SER A 152 -22.84 -14.26 15.57
CA SER A 152 -23.47 -15.57 15.54
C SER A 152 -24.06 -15.85 14.16
N VAL A 153 -23.67 -16.96 13.54
CA VAL A 153 -24.12 -17.34 12.19
C VAL A 153 -24.54 -18.81 12.19
N ASP A 154 -25.72 -19.08 11.63
CA ASP A 154 -26.21 -20.43 11.41
C ASP A 154 -25.78 -20.96 10.04
N THR A 155 -25.39 -22.23 9.98
CA THR A 155 -25.08 -22.93 8.73
C THR A 155 -25.63 -24.37 8.76
N LEU A 156 -25.67 -24.98 7.58
CA LEU A 156 -26.05 -26.39 7.47
C LEU A 156 -24.85 -27.29 7.68
N LEU A 157 -25.07 -28.48 8.18
CA LEU A 157 -24.03 -29.49 8.38
C LEU A 157 -23.21 -29.70 7.09
N GLY A 158 -21.88 -29.57 7.17
CA GLY A 158 -20.96 -29.70 6.06
C GLY A 158 -20.88 -28.49 5.13
N GLN A 159 -21.61 -27.40 5.41
CA GLN A 159 -21.59 -26.18 4.61
C GLN A 159 -20.85 -25.06 5.35
N MET A 160 -19.88 -24.44 4.66
CA MET A 160 -19.16 -23.28 5.19
C MET A 160 -20.12 -22.09 5.39
N PRO A 161 -20.15 -21.46 6.58
CA PRO A 161 -20.95 -20.26 6.82
C PRO A 161 -20.41 -19.04 6.06
N SER A 162 -21.30 -18.09 5.76
CA SER A 162 -20.90 -16.78 5.28
C SER A 162 -20.62 -15.88 6.48
N LEU A 163 -19.36 -15.77 6.86
CA LEU A 163 -18.93 -14.88 7.94
C LEU A 163 -18.72 -13.46 7.42
N PRO A 164 -18.98 -12.41 8.23
CA PRO A 164 -18.74 -11.04 7.81
C PRO A 164 -17.24 -10.77 7.60
N SER A 165 -16.91 -9.88 6.69
CA SER A 165 -15.53 -9.43 6.44
C SER A 165 -15.09 -8.32 7.38
N SER A 166 -16.03 -7.69 8.10
CA SER A 166 -15.79 -6.66 9.12
C SER A 166 -16.66 -6.90 10.35
N VAL A 167 -16.23 -6.37 11.48
CA VAL A 167 -16.95 -6.40 12.76
C VAL A 167 -16.85 -5.03 13.43
N GLU A 168 -17.88 -4.69 14.22
CA GLU A 168 -17.89 -3.47 15.03
C GLU A 168 -16.97 -3.65 16.23
N VAL A 169 -16.03 -2.71 16.40
CA VAL A 169 -15.05 -2.66 17.49
C VAL A 169 -15.29 -1.39 18.30
N THR A 170 -15.46 -1.53 19.59
CA THR A 170 -15.54 -0.40 20.54
C THR A 170 -14.17 -0.22 21.19
N PHE A 171 -13.68 1.01 21.20
CA PHE A 171 -12.43 1.39 21.83
C PHE A 171 -12.64 1.98 23.22
N THR A 172 -11.58 2.05 24.01
CA THR A 172 -11.62 2.60 25.39
C THR A 172 -12.02 4.07 25.46
N GLU A 173 -11.96 4.78 24.33
CA GLU A 173 -12.43 6.18 24.19
C GLU A 173 -13.93 6.30 23.91
N ASP A 174 -14.70 5.22 24.05
CA ASP A 174 -16.12 5.11 23.70
C ASP A 174 -16.42 5.42 22.22
N THR A 175 -15.44 5.29 21.34
CA THR A 175 -15.63 5.36 19.89
C THR A 175 -15.82 3.95 19.33
N THR A 176 -16.63 3.83 18.26
CA THR A 176 -16.92 2.56 17.61
C THR A 176 -16.61 2.66 16.12
N GLU A 177 -15.89 1.67 15.59
CA GLU A 177 -15.50 1.63 14.19
C GLU A 177 -15.63 0.21 13.64
N GLU A 178 -15.90 0.08 12.33
CA GLU A 178 -15.83 -1.21 11.64
C GLU A 178 -14.38 -1.57 11.30
N MET A 179 -13.95 -2.75 11.73
CA MET A 179 -12.62 -3.28 11.41
C MET A 179 -12.70 -4.55 10.60
N GLY A 180 -11.81 -4.71 9.64
CA GLY A 180 -11.64 -5.95 8.91
C GLY A 180 -11.31 -7.12 9.83
N VAL A 181 -11.85 -8.31 9.55
CA VAL A 181 -11.60 -9.53 10.31
C VAL A 181 -11.23 -10.69 9.39
N SER A 182 -10.20 -11.44 9.78
CA SER A 182 -9.83 -12.71 9.16
C SER A 182 -10.26 -13.86 10.06
N TRP A 183 -11.12 -14.74 9.56
CA TRP A 183 -11.65 -15.87 10.31
C TRP A 183 -10.77 -17.12 10.11
N GLN A 184 -10.49 -17.81 11.21
CA GLN A 184 -9.81 -19.11 11.18
C GLN A 184 -10.85 -20.23 11.20
N ILE A 185 -11.37 -20.59 10.05
CA ILE A 185 -12.38 -21.65 9.88
C ILE A 185 -11.92 -22.68 8.88
N SER A 186 -12.17 -23.95 9.16
CA SER A 186 -11.86 -25.10 8.32
C SER A 186 -13.10 -25.94 8.04
N GLN A 187 -13.03 -26.87 7.09
CA GLN A 187 -14.13 -27.80 6.78
C GLN A 187 -14.50 -28.70 7.98
N GLU A 188 -13.53 -29.03 8.83
CA GLU A 188 -13.74 -29.88 10.02
C GLU A 188 -14.67 -29.21 11.04
N ASP A 189 -14.67 -27.87 11.12
CA ASP A 189 -15.49 -27.11 12.06
C ASP A 189 -16.99 -27.21 11.78
N VAL A 190 -17.40 -27.62 10.56
CA VAL A 190 -18.79 -27.72 10.11
C VAL A 190 -19.25 -29.16 9.86
N GLU A 191 -18.41 -30.17 10.11
CA GLU A 191 -18.75 -31.60 9.92
C GLU A 191 -19.63 -32.20 11.02
N SER A 192 -19.73 -31.54 12.17
CA SER A 192 -20.54 -32.00 13.30
C SER A 192 -21.64 -31.01 13.67
N ALA A 193 -22.84 -31.51 13.98
CA ALA A 193 -23.92 -30.65 14.47
C ALA A 193 -23.62 -30.14 15.89
N GLY A 194 -23.81 -28.85 16.11
CA GLY A 194 -23.57 -28.21 17.40
C GLY A 194 -23.19 -26.77 17.25
N VAL A 195 -22.64 -26.16 18.31
CA VAL A 195 -22.09 -24.82 18.30
C VAL A 195 -20.58 -24.95 18.31
N THR A 196 -19.92 -24.33 17.34
CA THR A 196 -18.47 -24.24 17.23
C THR A 196 -18.03 -22.79 17.35
N ASN A 197 -17.06 -22.51 18.21
CA ASN A 197 -16.48 -21.18 18.33
C ASN A 197 -15.34 -21.01 17.32
N ILE A 198 -15.48 -20.03 16.44
CA ILE A 198 -14.49 -19.70 15.40
C ILE A 198 -13.75 -18.44 15.85
N VAL A 199 -12.42 -18.47 15.73
CA VAL A 199 -11.56 -17.33 16.09
C VAL A 199 -11.46 -16.38 14.89
N GLY A 200 -11.82 -15.12 15.11
CA GLY A 200 -11.54 -14.00 14.22
C GLY A 200 -10.31 -13.23 14.69
N ARG A 201 -9.47 -12.79 13.77
CA ARG A 201 -8.37 -11.86 14.04
C ARG A 201 -8.68 -10.53 13.36
N LEU A 202 -8.66 -9.45 14.14
CA LEU A 202 -8.79 -8.10 13.59
C LEU A 202 -7.59 -7.78 12.69
N MET A 203 -7.85 -7.16 11.56
CA MET A 203 -6.83 -6.69 10.64
C MET A 203 -6.48 -5.25 10.99
N GLY A 204 -5.21 -5.00 11.24
CA GLY A 204 -4.72 -3.76 11.83
C GLY A 204 -4.40 -2.67 10.83
N SER A 205 -5.36 -2.11 10.11
CA SER A 205 -5.30 -0.71 9.69
C SER A 205 -6.70 -0.22 9.40
N LEU A 206 -7.06 0.88 10.02
CA LEU A 206 -8.21 1.67 9.65
C LEU A 206 -7.74 2.64 8.58
N GLU A 207 -8.23 2.50 7.35
CA GLU A 207 -8.09 3.55 6.34
C GLU A 207 -8.99 4.72 6.79
N THR A 208 -8.39 5.87 7.04
CA THR A 208 -9.09 7.13 7.31
C THR A 208 -9.24 7.97 6.06
#